data_d33594cc8f308fa37652be449262460f
#
_entry.id   d33594cc8f308fa37652be449262460f
#
_cell.length_a   1.000
_cell.length_b   1.000
_cell.length_c   1.000
_cell.angle_alpha   90.00
_cell.angle_beta   90.00
_cell.angle_gamma   90.00
#
_symmetry.space_group_name_H-M   'P 1'
#
loop_
_entity.id
_entity.type
_entity.pdbx_description
1 polymer ?
#
loop_
_entity_poly.entity_id
_entity_poly.type
_entity_poly.pdbx_seq_one_letter_code
_entity_poly.pdbx_strand_id
1 'polypeptide(L)'
;DLAVKNKIKLFAPCSSAWARVYAEKPDYALQDPKDNSHPGDAGHFLNIACFYAALTGESPVGMLPRTFHVWPHGKYEPDDAKLAAFKPDAYQAAMARWMFKHMSMNQTGTLDDESAKYLESVAWETVTDLNARLSTAIKNS
;
A
#
# COMPACT_ATOMS: atom_id res chain seq x y z
N ASP A 1 -22.94 0.89 -4.81
CA ASP A 1 -21.49 0.94 -4.64
C ASP A 1 -20.92 2.19 -5.33
N LEU A 2 -20.09 2.94 -4.58
CA LEU A 2 -19.51 4.22 -5.05
C LEU A 2 -18.60 4.02 -6.29
N ALA A 3 -17.89 2.91 -6.37
CA ALA A 3 -17.00 2.63 -7.50
C ALA A 3 -17.79 2.46 -8.81
N VAL A 4 -18.90 1.74 -8.78
CA VAL A 4 -19.78 1.58 -9.95
C VAL A 4 -20.42 2.90 -10.31
N LYS A 5 -21.01 3.61 -9.32
CA LYS A 5 -21.65 4.91 -9.51
C LYS A 5 -20.72 5.95 -10.16
N ASN A 6 -19.44 5.97 -9.76
CA ASN A 6 -18.45 6.91 -10.29
C ASN A 6 -17.61 6.34 -11.44
N LYS A 7 -17.97 5.16 -11.97
CA LYS A 7 -17.27 4.49 -13.09
C LYS A 7 -15.76 4.41 -12.90
N ILE A 8 -15.35 4.05 -11.68
CA ILE A 8 -13.93 3.90 -11.35
C ILE A 8 -13.38 2.69 -12.13
N LYS A 9 -12.43 2.93 -13.00
CA LYS A 9 -11.86 1.91 -13.89
C LYS A 9 -10.69 1.14 -13.28
N LEU A 10 -10.08 1.70 -12.24
CA LEU A 10 -8.89 1.14 -11.61
C LEU A 10 -9.05 1.17 -10.10
N PHE A 11 -8.81 0.03 -9.46
CA PHE A 11 -8.93 -0.12 -8.03
C PHE A 11 -7.81 -1.01 -7.48
N ALA A 12 -7.12 -0.52 -6.44
CA ALA A 12 -6.11 -1.30 -5.70
C ALA A 12 -6.71 -1.77 -4.36
N PRO A 13 -7.27 -2.99 -4.27
CA PRO A 13 -8.05 -3.46 -3.14
C PRO A 13 -7.16 -3.99 -2.00
N CYS A 14 -6.28 -3.15 -1.45
CA CYS A 14 -5.34 -3.56 -0.40
C CYS A 14 -6.03 -4.20 0.80
N SER A 15 -7.15 -3.63 1.28
CA SER A 15 -7.90 -4.20 2.41
C SER A 15 -8.45 -5.61 2.13
N SER A 16 -8.88 -5.87 0.88
CA SER A 16 -9.34 -7.20 0.49
C SER A 16 -8.19 -8.20 0.41
N ALA A 17 -7.01 -7.76 -0.04
CA ALA A 17 -5.81 -8.58 -0.02
C ALA A 17 -5.37 -8.92 1.40
N TRP A 18 -5.43 -7.96 2.32
CA TRP A 18 -5.18 -8.20 3.75
C TRP A 18 -6.17 -9.21 4.34
N ALA A 19 -7.47 -9.02 4.08
CA ALA A 19 -8.50 -9.96 4.55
C ALA A 19 -8.28 -11.37 4.02
N ARG A 20 -7.82 -11.50 2.77
CA ARG A 20 -7.49 -12.80 2.18
C ARG A 20 -6.29 -13.44 2.86
N VAL A 21 -5.21 -12.70 3.11
CA VAL A 21 -4.05 -13.23 3.85
C VAL A 21 -4.48 -13.75 5.21
N TYR A 22 -5.27 -13.00 5.98
CA TYR A 22 -5.75 -13.45 7.28
C TYR A 22 -6.72 -14.64 7.22
N ALA A 23 -7.48 -14.76 6.14
CA ALA A 23 -8.33 -15.93 5.93
C ALA A 23 -7.52 -17.22 5.63
N GLU A 24 -6.43 -17.08 4.86
CA GLU A 24 -5.56 -18.20 4.49
C GLU A 24 -4.53 -18.53 5.60
N LYS A 25 -4.00 -17.51 6.26
CA LYS A 25 -2.96 -17.59 7.30
C LYS A 25 -3.29 -16.63 8.45
N PRO A 26 -4.14 -17.02 9.40
CA PRO A 26 -4.64 -16.13 10.47
C PRO A 26 -3.55 -15.44 11.30
N ASP A 27 -2.41 -16.12 11.49
CA ASP A 27 -1.29 -15.63 12.31
C ASP A 27 -0.22 -14.89 11.49
N TYR A 28 -0.49 -14.57 10.21
CA TYR A 28 0.49 -13.90 9.37
C TYR A 28 0.68 -12.44 9.80
N ALA A 29 1.92 -12.05 10.11
CA ALA A 29 2.25 -10.74 10.66
C ALA A 29 2.24 -9.65 9.57
N LEU A 30 1.07 -9.13 9.22
CA LEU A 30 0.94 -7.98 8.32
C LEU A 30 1.10 -6.64 9.03
N GLN A 31 0.78 -6.58 10.33
CA GLN A 31 0.89 -5.36 11.14
C GLN A 31 2.27 -5.26 11.80
N ASP A 32 2.70 -4.03 12.10
CA ASP A 32 3.88 -3.79 12.91
C ASP A 32 3.62 -4.29 14.34
N PRO A 33 4.43 -5.24 14.87
CA PRO A 33 4.22 -5.79 16.21
C PRO A 33 4.41 -4.78 17.33
N LYS A 34 4.95 -3.59 17.04
CA LYS A 34 5.15 -2.53 18.04
C LYS A 34 3.84 -1.83 18.41
N ASP A 35 2.93 -1.70 17.48
CA ASP A 35 1.69 -0.95 17.71
C ASP A 35 0.41 -1.67 17.26
N ASN A 36 0.52 -2.76 16.50
CA ASN A 36 -0.59 -3.53 15.93
C ASN A 36 -1.61 -2.66 15.15
N SER A 37 -1.15 -1.57 14.59
CA SER A 37 -1.98 -0.57 13.91
C SER A 37 -1.44 -0.24 12.52
N HIS A 38 -0.16 0.04 12.42
CA HIS A 38 0.47 0.32 11.15
C HIS A 38 0.87 -0.96 10.41
N PRO A 39 0.99 -0.92 9.08
CA PRO A 39 1.56 -2.03 8.34
C PRO A 39 2.99 -2.32 8.80
N GLY A 40 3.29 -3.59 9.07
CA GLY A 40 4.66 -4.09 9.15
C GLY A 40 5.27 -4.30 7.76
N ASP A 41 6.47 -4.87 7.68
CA ASP A 41 7.16 -5.07 6.41
C ASP A 41 6.31 -5.86 5.40
N ALA A 42 5.69 -6.95 5.83
CA ALA A 42 4.83 -7.76 4.98
C ALA A 42 3.55 -7.02 4.54
N GLY A 43 2.96 -6.21 5.43
CA GLY A 43 1.79 -5.40 5.09
C GLY A 43 2.11 -4.29 4.09
N HIS A 44 3.24 -3.61 4.25
CA HIS A 44 3.72 -2.63 3.27
C HIS A 44 3.98 -3.28 1.92
N PHE A 45 4.67 -4.43 1.90
CA PHE A 45 4.96 -5.15 0.67
C PHE A 45 3.68 -5.58 -0.06
N LEU A 46 2.70 -6.13 0.65
CA LEU A 46 1.41 -6.50 0.08
C LEU A 46 0.69 -5.30 -0.55
N ASN A 47 0.71 -4.15 0.12
CA ASN A 47 0.13 -2.93 -0.44
C ASN A 47 0.85 -2.48 -1.73
N ILE A 48 2.19 -2.51 -1.73
CA ILE A 48 3.01 -2.20 -2.92
C ILE A 48 2.65 -3.15 -4.07
N ALA A 49 2.53 -4.45 -3.80
CA ALA A 49 2.16 -5.45 -4.80
C ALA A 49 0.75 -5.20 -5.38
N CYS A 50 -0.22 -4.82 -4.54
CA CYS A 50 -1.55 -4.43 -5.00
C CYS A 50 -1.52 -3.18 -5.89
N PHE A 51 -0.75 -2.15 -5.52
CA PHE A 51 -0.60 -0.96 -6.35
C PHE A 51 0.11 -1.26 -7.66
N TYR A 52 1.18 -2.05 -7.64
CA TYR A 52 1.86 -2.47 -8.86
C TYR A 52 0.89 -3.16 -9.82
N ALA A 53 0.19 -4.21 -9.35
CA ALA A 53 -0.76 -4.96 -10.16
C ALA A 53 -1.89 -4.06 -10.71
N ALA A 54 -2.43 -3.16 -9.87
CA ALA A 54 -3.51 -2.27 -10.28
C ALA A 54 -3.07 -1.22 -11.31
N LEU A 55 -1.88 -0.64 -11.16
CA LEU A 55 -1.39 0.44 -12.01
C LEU A 55 -0.84 -0.06 -13.35
N THR A 56 -0.14 -1.21 -13.33
CA THR A 56 0.49 -1.75 -14.54
C THR A 56 -0.42 -2.72 -15.31
N GLY A 57 -1.34 -3.39 -14.62
CA GLY A 57 -2.10 -4.51 -15.17
C GLY A 57 -1.26 -5.77 -15.34
N GLU A 58 -0.08 -5.83 -14.75
CA GLU A 58 0.86 -6.94 -14.82
C GLU A 58 0.99 -7.66 -13.49
N SER A 59 1.38 -8.94 -13.51
CA SER A 59 1.62 -9.72 -12.30
C SER A 59 2.86 -9.19 -11.56
N PRO A 60 2.77 -8.91 -10.25
CA PRO A 60 3.91 -8.53 -9.44
C PRO A 60 4.84 -9.71 -9.09
N VAL A 61 4.42 -10.97 -9.36
CA VAL A 61 5.15 -12.17 -8.92
C VAL A 61 6.55 -12.22 -9.48
N GLY A 62 7.53 -12.15 -8.57
CA GLY A 62 8.95 -12.13 -8.90
C GLY A 62 9.49 -10.79 -9.40
N MET A 63 8.65 -9.75 -9.46
CA MET A 63 9.04 -8.44 -10.00
C MET A 63 9.48 -7.44 -8.93
N LEU A 64 8.99 -7.57 -7.71
CA LEU A 64 9.27 -6.60 -6.66
C LEU A 64 10.58 -6.93 -5.92
N PRO A 65 11.35 -5.92 -5.51
CA PRO A 65 12.57 -6.13 -4.73
C PRO A 65 12.24 -6.71 -3.35
N ARG A 66 13.05 -7.65 -2.86
CA ARG A 66 12.88 -8.27 -1.54
C ARG A 66 13.31 -7.36 -0.40
N THR A 67 14.11 -6.36 -0.70
CA THR A 67 14.46 -5.27 0.19
C THR A 67 13.89 -3.99 -0.38
N PHE A 68 13.11 -3.27 0.40
CA PHE A 68 12.39 -2.09 -0.02
C PHE A 68 12.42 -1.02 1.07
N HIS A 69 12.23 0.20 0.64
CA HIS A 69 12.18 1.32 1.58
C HIS A 69 10.73 1.70 1.84
N VAL A 70 10.40 1.76 3.11
CA VAL A 70 9.04 2.13 3.53
C VAL A 70 8.79 3.63 3.34
N TRP A 71 9.87 4.43 3.28
CA TRP A 71 9.84 5.86 2.97
C TRP A 71 11.04 6.27 2.09
N PRO A 72 10.93 7.37 1.33
CA PRO A 72 12.05 7.87 0.56
C PRO A 72 13.23 8.21 1.46
N HIS A 73 14.40 7.77 1.05
CA HIS A 73 15.66 8.03 1.73
C HIS A 73 15.98 9.50 1.84
N GLY A 74 16.59 9.84 2.94
CA GLY A 74 17.18 11.11 3.23
C GLY A 74 16.50 11.77 4.42
N LYS A 75 17.20 12.70 5.02
CA LYS A 75 16.57 13.70 5.89
C LYS A 75 15.66 14.55 4.99
N TYR A 76 14.43 14.10 4.80
CA TYR A 76 13.44 14.96 4.22
C TYR A 76 13.03 15.94 5.32
N GLU A 77 13.80 17.00 5.45
CA GLU A 77 13.30 18.20 6.10
C GLU A 77 12.33 18.83 5.10
N PRO A 78 11.06 18.98 5.45
CA PRO A 78 10.13 19.62 4.54
C PRO A 78 10.70 20.99 4.23
N ASP A 79 11.01 21.23 2.97
CA ASP A 79 11.37 22.54 2.47
C ASP A 79 10.22 23.50 2.81
N ASP A 80 10.47 24.45 3.70
CA ASP A 80 9.47 25.41 4.15
C ASP A 80 8.84 26.16 2.98
N ALA A 81 9.59 26.36 1.88
CA ALA A 81 9.08 26.96 0.65
C ALA A 81 8.08 26.04 -0.06
N LYS A 82 8.32 24.73 -0.09
CA LYS A 82 7.38 23.76 -0.66
C LYS A 82 6.15 23.58 0.22
N LEU A 83 6.29 23.56 1.55
CA LEU A 83 5.16 23.56 2.47
C LEU A 83 4.30 24.82 2.32
N ALA A 84 4.92 26.00 2.18
CA ALA A 84 4.22 27.25 1.94
C ALA A 84 3.48 27.27 0.59
N ALA A 85 4.01 26.61 -0.45
CA ALA A 85 3.36 26.49 -1.75
C ALA A 85 2.05 25.68 -1.69
N PHE A 86 1.92 24.71 -0.78
CA PHE A 86 0.69 23.97 -0.53
C PHE A 86 -0.34 24.74 0.30
N LYS A 87 0.02 25.93 0.83
CA LYS A 87 -0.82 26.73 1.73
C LYS A 87 -1.52 25.89 2.81
N PRO A 88 -0.80 24.99 3.51
CA PRO A 88 -1.40 24.22 4.58
C PRO A 88 -1.82 25.20 5.70
N ASP A 89 -2.91 24.91 6.38
CA ASP A 89 -3.20 25.60 7.61
C ASP A 89 -2.11 25.33 8.68
N ALA A 90 -2.09 26.11 9.74
CA ALA A 90 -1.05 26.02 10.78
C ALA A 90 -1.02 24.61 11.45
N TYR A 91 -2.19 23.96 11.56
CA TYR A 91 -2.29 22.61 12.13
C TYR A 91 -1.68 21.56 11.20
N GLN A 92 -2.01 21.61 9.90
CA GLN A 92 -1.48 20.69 8.90
C GLN A 92 0.05 20.84 8.76
N ALA A 93 0.57 22.07 8.80
CA ALA A 93 2.00 22.33 8.79
C ALA A 93 2.70 21.79 10.06
N ALA A 94 2.10 21.97 11.23
CA ALA A 94 2.63 21.45 12.49
C ALA A 94 2.60 19.92 12.52
N MET A 95 1.52 19.30 12.05
CA MET A 95 1.39 17.85 11.93
C MET A 95 2.42 17.27 10.95
N ALA A 96 2.60 17.86 9.79
CA ALA A 96 3.61 17.43 8.83
C ALA A 96 5.02 17.49 9.45
N ARG A 97 5.40 18.59 10.10
CA ARG A 97 6.70 18.72 10.79
C ARG A 97 6.86 17.69 11.89
N TRP A 98 5.81 17.42 12.67
CA TRP A 98 5.83 16.41 13.71
C TRP A 98 6.04 15.01 13.13
N MET A 99 5.28 14.65 12.09
CA MET A 99 5.43 13.37 11.40
C MET A 99 6.84 13.18 10.86
N PHE A 100 7.39 14.17 10.15
CA PHE A 100 8.75 14.08 9.61
C PHE A 100 9.81 13.99 10.70
N LYS A 101 9.61 14.61 11.84
CA LYS A 101 10.57 14.57 12.97
C LYS A 101 10.56 13.25 13.72
N HIS A 102 9.39 12.60 13.83
CA HIS A 102 9.20 11.46 14.72
C HIS A 102 9.03 10.13 13.97
N MET A 103 8.70 10.15 12.68
CA MET A 103 8.67 8.94 11.87
C MET A 103 10.11 8.60 11.47
N SER A 104 10.56 7.39 11.84
CA SER A 104 11.89 6.89 11.44
C SER A 104 11.90 6.70 9.91
N MET A 105 12.49 7.65 9.21
CA MET A 105 12.52 7.74 7.75
C MET A 105 13.46 6.74 7.07
N ASN A 106 14.10 5.84 7.85
CA ASN A 106 15.13 4.93 7.37
C ASN A 106 14.78 3.45 7.62
N GLN A 107 13.50 3.10 7.64
CA GLN A 107 13.13 1.69 7.76
C GLN A 107 13.24 1.01 6.42
N THR A 108 14.15 0.05 6.35
CA THR A 108 14.24 -0.90 5.25
C THR A 108 13.45 -2.13 5.65
N GLY A 109 12.39 -2.43 4.91
CA GLY A 109 11.68 -3.69 5.02
C GLY A 109 12.38 -4.77 4.21
N THR A 110 12.41 -5.99 4.73
CA THR A 110 12.98 -7.14 4.02
C THR A 110 12.06 -8.34 4.18
N LEU A 111 11.82 -9.03 3.08
CA LEU A 111 11.09 -10.29 3.06
C LEU A 111 11.94 -11.39 2.42
N ASP A 112 11.78 -12.61 2.93
CA ASP A 112 12.26 -13.80 2.24
C ASP A 112 11.50 -14.03 0.94
N ASP A 113 12.08 -14.81 0.04
CA ASP A 113 11.54 -15.01 -1.31
C ASP A 113 10.21 -15.77 -1.31
N GLU A 114 9.98 -16.67 -0.37
CA GLU A 114 8.73 -17.42 -0.25
C GLU A 114 7.59 -16.52 0.22
N SER A 115 7.82 -15.75 1.28
CA SER A 115 6.87 -14.76 1.80
C SER A 115 6.51 -13.72 0.74
N ALA A 116 7.52 -13.20 0.03
CA ALA A 116 7.29 -12.22 -1.00
C ALA A 116 6.46 -12.78 -2.16
N LYS A 117 6.79 -13.95 -2.69
CA LYS A 117 6.01 -14.61 -3.76
C LYS A 117 4.56 -14.90 -3.35
N TYR A 118 4.37 -15.33 -2.10
CA TYR A 118 3.03 -15.55 -1.57
C TYR A 118 2.21 -14.26 -1.59
N LEU A 119 2.75 -13.16 -1.04
CA LEU A 119 2.05 -11.88 -0.98
C LEU A 119 1.81 -11.27 -2.39
N GLU A 120 2.78 -11.41 -3.29
CA GLU A 120 2.63 -11.02 -4.69
C GLU A 120 1.50 -11.78 -5.38
N SER A 121 1.38 -13.09 -5.13
CA SER A 121 0.30 -13.91 -5.69
C SER A 121 -1.06 -13.50 -5.13
N VAL A 122 -1.17 -13.31 -3.81
CA VAL A 122 -2.41 -12.82 -3.18
C VAL A 122 -2.82 -11.45 -3.74
N ALA A 123 -1.87 -10.54 -3.91
CA ALA A 123 -2.13 -9.22 -4.50
C ALA A 123 -2.67 -9.35 -5.92
N TRP A 124 -1.98 -10.11 -6.78
CA TRP A 124 -2.36 -10.32 -8.16
C TRP A 124 -3.77 -10.88 -8.33
N GLU A 125 -4.05 -11.98 -7.64
CA GLU A 125 -5.35 -12.62 -7.70
C GLU A 125 -6.48 -11.74 -7.16
N THR A 126 -6.22 -11.00 -6.06
CA THR A 126 -7.23 -10.10 -5.48
C THR A 126 -7.52 -8.91 -6.40
N VAL A 127 -6.48 -8.30 -6.96
CA VAL A 127 -6.62 -7.15 -7.87
C VAL A 127 -7.35 -7.56 -9.15
N THR A 128 -6.97 -8.68 -9.76
CA THR A 128 -7.57 -9.14 -11.01
C THR A 128 -9.04 -9.54 -10.84
N ASP A 129 -9.37 -10.28 -9.78
CA ASP A 129 -10.75 -10.70 -9.50
C ASP A 129 -11.66 -9.49 -9.25
N LEU A 130 -11.26 -8.56 -8.39
CA LEU A 130 -12.09 -7.41 -8.06
C LEU A 130 -12.22 -6.42 -9.22
N ASN A 131 -11.17 -6.20 -10.01
CA ASN A 131 -11.26 -5.35 -11.19
C ASN A 131 -12.14 -5.97 -12.30
N ALA A 132 -12.13 -7.29 -12.46
CA ALA A 132 -13.04 -7.99 -13.37
C ALA A 132 -14.50 -7.83 -12.94
N ARG A 133 -14.80 -8.02 -11.66
CA ARG A 133 -16.15 -7.81 -11.08
C ARG A 133 -16.61 -6.35 -11.23
N LEU A 134 -15.74 -5.40 -10.95
CA LEU A 134 -16.04 -3.97 -11.10
C LEU A 134 -16.34 -3.62 -12.55
N SER A 135 -15.54 -4.11 -13.49
CA SER A 135 -15.75 -3.89 -14.93
C SER A 135 -17.09 -4.45 -15.41
N THR A 136 -17.48 -5.64 -14.92
CA THR A 136 -18.77 -6.25 -15.22
C THR A 136 -19.93 -5.44 -14.63
N ALA A 137 -19.82 -4.99 -13.38
CA ALA A 137 -20.83 -4.19 -12.72
C ALA A 137 -21.05 -2.83 -13.41
N ILE A 138 -19.97 -2.20 -13.88
CA ILE A 138 -20.05 -0.92 -14.61
C ILE A 138 -20.74 -1.09 -15.98
N LYS A 139 -20.51 -2.22 -16.68
CA LYS A 139 -21.15 -2.49 -17.97
C LYS A 139 -22.66 -2.75 -17.85
N ASN A 140 -23.07 -3.23 -16.67
CA ASN A 140 -24.48 -3.60 -16.41
C ASN A 140 -25.27 -2.48 -15.70
N SER A 141 -24.66 -1.34 -15.44
CA SER A 141 -25.26 -0.16 -14.81
C SER A 141 -25.62 0.92 -15.83
#